data_170995beedf522d5b65ee84033c03893
#
_entry.id   170995beedf522d5b65ee84033c03893
#
_cell.length_a   1.000
_cell.length_b   1.000
_cell.length_c   1.000
_cell.angle_alpha   90.00
_cell.angle_beta   90.00
_cell.angle_gamma   90.00
#
_symmetry.space_group_name_H-M   'P 1'
#
loop_
_entity.id
_entity.type
_entity.pdbx_description
1 polymer ?
#
loop_
_entity_poly.entity_id
_entity_poly.type
_entity_poly.pdbx_seq_one_letter_code
_entity_poly.pdbx_strand_id
1 'polypeptide(L)'
;MPALLNPVLNLLMLRGTVTSVERFTARMRRLRIEGDALAGLDVLPGQQVRVLVGSALTRRTYSVWRYEPSGALELCVLDHDGNGPGARWAREAAVGDEVRLGKPEGSFTLRPDAAHHVFVGDETASVAFGAMLAALPDGSRVSGCVETGTADDRLPLAHAGRLDWVLRGTVPLPEAVGRLAPAPGGIAYVAGEARTVQAVRHVLRDAGWDRRSVLTKPFWAPGKRGLE
;
A
#
# COMPACT_ATOMS: atom_id res chain seq x y z
N MET A 1 3.61 -11.48 34.72
CA MET A 1 4.11 -10.10 34.87
C MET A 1 3.87 -9.39 33.57
N PRO A 2 2.94 -8.40 33.46
CA PRO A 2 2.81 -7.60 32.26
C PRO A 2 4.07 -6.74 32.14
N ALA A 3 4.78 -6.91 31.02
CA ALA A 3 5.95 -6.10 30.69
C ALA A 3 5.53 -4.62 30.70
N LEU A 4 6.18 -3.81 31.51
CA LEU A 4 6.04 -2.36 31.53
C LEU A 4 6.30 -1.85 30.10
N LEU A 5 5.24 -1.57 29.38
CA LEU A 5 5.26 -0.86 28.12
C LEU A 5 6.07 0.41 28.30
N ASN A 6 7.07 0.61 27.47
CA ASN A 6 7.90 1.80 27.51
C ASN A 6 6.96 3.03 27.33
N PRO A 7 6.68 3.81 28.38
CA PRO A 7 5.67 4.88 28.36
C PRO A 7 5.99 5.96 27.32
N VAL A 8 7.28 6.13 27.00
CA VAL A 8 7.74 7.08 25.99
C VAL A 8 7.30 6.68 24.57
N LEU A 9 7.28 5.38 24.26
CA LEU A 9 6.82 4.90 22.95
C LEU A 9 5.31 5.08 22.76
N ASN A 10 4.55 4.94 23.85
CA ASN A 10 3.10 5.16 23.83
C ASN A 10 2.71 6.64 23.68
N LEU A 11 3.56 7.55 24.16
CA LEU A 11 3.33 8.99 24.09
C LEU A 11 3.51 9.54 22.65
N LEU A 12 4.26 8.84 21.81
CA LEU A 12 4.57 9.24 20.44
C LEU A 12 3.63 8.61 19.40
N MET A 13 2.71 7.72 19.81
CA MET A 13 1.77 7.08 18.89
C MET A 13 0.43 7.82 18.88
N LEU A 14 -0.09 8.00 17.67
CA LEU A 14 -1.43 8.51 17.45
C LEU A 14 -2.45 7.44 17.86
N ARG A 15 -3.58 7.90 18.40
CA ARG A 15 -4.70 7.03 18.77
C ARG A 15 -5.90 7.34 17.92
N GLY A 16 -6.60 6.30 17.52
CA GLY A 16 -7.88 6.37 16.85
C GLY A 16 -8.74 5.18 17.19
N THR A 17 -10.00 5.24 16.84
CA THR A 17 -10.99 4.18 17.03
C THR A 17 -11.43 3.67 15.68
N VAL A 18 -11.57 2.37 15.52
CA VAL A 18 -12.17 1.76 14.31
C VAL A 18 -13.65 2.13 14.27
N THR A 19 -14.06 2.86 13.25
CA THR A 19 -15.47 3.29 13.06
C THR A 19 -16.18 2.50 11.97
N SER A 20 -15.43 1.85 11.08
CA SER A 20 -16.00 0.96 10.06
C SER A 20 -15.02 -0.17 9.72
N VAL A 21 -15.56 -1.36 9.50
CA VAL A 21 -14.85 -2.53 8.96
C VAL A 21 -15.71 -3.14 7.87
N GLU A 22 -15.17 -3.26 6.68
CA GLU A 22 -15.89 -3.86 5.57
C GLU A 22 -15.00 -4.79 4.73
N ARG A 23 -15.60 -5.76 4.08
CA ARG A 23 -14.95 -6.56 3.05
C ARG A 23 -14.97 -5.74 1.76
N PHE A 24 -13.80 -5.24 1.35
CA PHE A 24 -13.70 -4.33 0.23
C PHE A 24 -13.53 -5.06 -1.12
N THR A 25 -12.83 -6.21 -1.10
CA THR A 25 -12.75 -7.19 -2.19
C THR A 25 -12.84 -8.60 -1.59
N ALA A 26 -12.68 -9.64 -2.40
CA ALA A 26 -12.70 -11.02 -1.91
C ALA A 26 -11.72 -11.26 -0.75
N ARG A 27 -10.52 -10.65 -0.82
CA ARG A 27 -9.46 -10.82 0.19
C ARG A 27 -8.95 -9.51 0.80
N MET A 28 -9.56 -8.37 0.53
CA MET A 28 -9.14 -7.09 1.09
C MET A 28 -10.17 -6.58 2.08
N ARG A 29 -9.74 -6.26 3.29
CA ARG A 29 -10.57 -5.61 4.32
C ARG A 29 -10.22 -4.13 4.38
N ARG A 30 -11.22 -3.26 4.38
CA ARG A 30 -11.07 -1.84 4.62
C ARG A 30 -11.45 -1.52 6.06
N LEU A 31 -10.56 -0.84 6.76
CA LEU A 31 -10.78 -0.33 8.11
C LEU A 31 -10.74 1.19 8.07
N ARG A 32 -11.77 1.85 8.60
CA ARG A 32 -11.79 3.29 8.84
C ARG A 32 -11.48 3.54 10.31
N ILE A 33 -10.51 4.40 10.57
CA ILE A 33 -10.00 4.74 11.90
C ILE A 33 -10.16 6.25 12.06
N GLU A 34 -10.82 6.69 13.13
CA GLU A 34 -11.07 8.10 13.42
C GLU A 34 -10.54 8.49 14.79
N GLY A 35 -10.11 9.74 14.93
CA GLY A 35 -9.66 10.29 16.20
C GLY A 35 -9.05 11.67 16.06
N ASP A 36 -9.17 12.49 17.12
CA ASP A 36 -8.64 13.86 17.15
C ASP A 36 -7.12 13.90 16.90
N ALA A 37 -6.39 12.87 17.36
CA ALA A 37 -4.96 12.76 17.12
C ALA A 37 -4.59 12.55 15.65
N LEU A 38 -5.55 12.19 14.80
CA LEU A 38 -5.38 12.02 13.36
C LEU A 38 -5.75 13.28 12.57
N ALA A 39 -6.33 14.30 13.21
CA ALA A 39 -6.72 15.52 12.52
C ALA A 39 -5.50 16.35 12.13
N GLY A 40 -5.56 16.99 10.96
CA GLY A 40 -4.55 17.93 10.47
C GLY A 40 -3.18 17.31 10.17
N LEU A 41 -3.09 15.99 10.00
CA LEU A 41 -1.83 15.36 9.57
C LEU A 41 -1.52 15.71 8.11
N ASP A 42 -0.24 15.88 7.82
CA ASP A 42 0.25 15.99 6.43
C ASP A 42 0.47 14.57 5.89
N VAL A 43 -0.45 14.12 5.03
CA VAL A 43 -0.45 12.76 4.47
C VAL A 43 -0.28 12.82 2.96
N LEU A 44 0.87 12.39 2.47
CA LEU A 44 1.13 12.32 1.04
C LEU A 44 0.62 10.99 0.44
N PRO A 45 0.00 10.99 -0.75
CA PRO A 45 -0.43 9.78 -1.43
C PRO A 45 0.73 8.78 -1.63
N GLY A 46 0.53 7.54 -1.14
CA GLY A 46 1.54 6.48 -1.15
C GLY A 46 2.31 6.30 0.16
N GLN A 47 2.14 7.20 1.13
CA GLN A 47 2.66 7.00 2.48
C GLN A 47 2.00 5.84 3.20
N GLN A 48 2.63 5.43 4.27
CA GLN A 48 2.24 4.32 5.13
C GLN A 48 2.22 4.74 6.59
N VAL A 49 1.56 3.95 7.41
CA VAL A 49 1.60 4.05 8.88
C VAL A 49 2.05 2.73 9.48
N ARG A 50 2.70 2.78 10.64
CA ARG A 50 3.02 1.59 11.44
C ARG A 50 1.96 1.42 12.51
N VAL A 51 1.16 0.36 12.38
CA VAL A 51 0.11 0.01 13.34
C VAL A 51 0.67 -0.96 14.38
N LEU A 52 0.37 -0.70 15.65
CA LEU A 52 0.65 -1.63 16.74
C LEU A 52 -0.37 -2.77 16.70
N VAL A 53 0.08 -4.00 16.52
CA VAL A 53 -0.80 -5.17 16.37
C VAL A 53 -0.46 -6.23 17.42
N GLY A 54 -1.46 -6.78 18.08
CA GLY A 54 -1.28 -7.83 19.09
C GLY A 54 -0.53 -7.35 20.34
N SER A 55 0.52 -8.06 20.76
CA SER A 55 1.29 -7.70 21.95
C SER A 55 2.09 -6.42 21.74
N ALA A 56 2.35 -5.72 22.82
CA ALA A 56 2.79 -4.32 22.97
C ALA A 56 4.00 -3.83 22.16
N LEU A 57 4.65 -4.66 21.34
CA LEU A 57 5.85 -4.27 20.59
C LEU A 57 5.80 -4.68 19.11
N THR A 58 4.77 -5.40 18.68
CA THR A 58 4.68 -5.83 17.29
C THR A 58 4.03 -4.75 16.44
N ARG A 59 4.76 -4.24 15.47
CA ARG A 59 4.26 -3.27 14.51
C ARG A 59 4.10 -3.91 13.14
N ARG A 60 3.12 -3.43 12.39
CA ARG A 60 2.97 -3.76 10.97
C ARG A 60 2.72 -2.49 10.18
N THR A 61 3.32 -2.45 9.02
CA THR A 61 3.25 -1.31 8.12
C THR A 61 2.13 -1.52 7.12
N TYR A 62 1.24 -0.54 7.01
CA TYR A 62 0.14 -0.53 6.06
C TYR A 62 0.15 0.78 5.28
N SER A 63 -0.06 0.70 3.97
CA SER A 63 -0.26 1.89 3.14
C SER A 63 -1.57 2.58 3.51
N VAL A 64 -1.55 3.90 3.54
CA VAL A 64 -2.77 4.71 3.71
C VAL A 64 -3.55 4.63 2.40
N TRP A 65 -4.80 4.16 2.47
CA TRP A 65 -5.73 4.11 1.34
C TRP A 65 -6.37 5.47 1.10
N ARG A 66 -6.89 6.07 2.17
CA ARG A 66 -7.50 7.39 2.16
C ARG A 66 -7.21 8.12 3.47
N TYR A 67 -7.12 9.42 3.40
CA TYR A 67 -7.03 10.27 4.57
C TYR A 67 -7.94 11.49 4.39
N GLU A 68 -8.62 11.86 5.46
CA GLU A 68 -9.46 13.06 5.57
C GLU A 68 -8.87 13.96 6.66
N PRO A 69 -8.58 15.26 6.37
CA PRO A 69 -7.99 16.18 7.35
C PRO A 69 -8.82 16.38 8.63
N SER A 70 -10.09 16.01 8.59
CA SER A 70 -10.98 15.99 9.77
C SER A 70 -10.60 14.96 10.82
N GLY A 71 -9.64 14.06 10.54
CA GLY A 71 -9.15 13.05 11.48
C GLY A 71 -9.60 11.63 11.18
N ALA A 72 -9.87 11.31 9.92
CA ALA A 72 -10.18 9.96 9.48
C ALA A 72 -9.10 9.39 8.56
N LEU A 73 -8.71 8.14 8.78
CA LEU A 73 -7.71 7.41 8.01
C LEU A 73 -8.26 6.02 7.66
N GLU A 74 -8.11 5.62 6.40
CA GLU A 74 -8.51 4.30 5.94
C GLU A 74 -7.29 3.45 5.58
N LEU A 75 -7.31 2.20 6.02
CA LEU A 75 -6.35 1.16 5.68
C LEU A 75 -7.06 0.06 4.91
N CYS A 76 -6.44 -0.43 3.83
CA CYS A 76 -6.85 -1.66 3.19
C CYS A 76 -5.82 -2.74 3.50
N VAL A 77 -6.27 -3.85 4.08
CA VAL A 77 -5.40 -4.94 4.53
C VAL A 77 -5.77 -6.21 3.81
N LEU A 78 -4.78 -6.81 3.15
CA LEU A 78 -4.96 -8.10 2.50
C LEU A 78 -5.13 -9.20 3.55
N ASP A 79 -6.27 -9.90 3.49
CA ASP A 79 -6.47 -11.13 4.23
C ASP A 79 -5.81 -12.28 3.47
N HIS A 80 -4.73 -12.76 4.02
CA HIS A 80 -3.99 -13.92 3.51
C HIS A 80 -3.99 -15.03 4.56
N ASP A 81 -3.78 -16.28 4.15
CA ASP A 81 -3.85 -17.47 5.00
C ASP A 81 -2.78 -17.52 6.12
N GLY A 82 -1.97 -16.48 6.24
CA GLY A 82 -0.95 -16.39 7.28
C GLY A 82 -1.54 -16.14 8.67
N ASN A 83 -0.96 -16.81 9.67
CA ASN A 83 -1.26 -16.60 11.10
C ASN A 83 -0.38 -15.53 11.76
N GLY A 84 0.23 -14.65 10.98
CA GLY A 84 1.03 -13.56 11.52
C GLY A 84 0.18 -12.55 12.31
N PRO A 85 0.81 -11.79 13.24
CA PRO A 85 0.07 -10.86 14.12
C PRO A 85 -0.72 -9.80 13.33
N GLY A 86 -0.22 -9.34 12.18
CA GLY A 86 -0.93 -8.37 11.34
C GLY A 86 -2.17 -8.94 10.68
N ALA A 87 -2.07 -10.15 10.12
CA ALA A 87 -3.22 -10.82 9.50
C ALA A 87 -4.30 -11.14 10.54
N ARG A 88 -3.88 -11.56 11.74
CA ARG A 88 -4.80 -11.80 12.85
C ARG A 88 -5.50 -10.51 13.27
N TRP A 89 -4.73 -9.43 13.52
CA TRP A 89 -5.28 -8.13 13.87
C TRP A 89 -6.30 -7.65 12.84
N ALA A 90 -5.98 -7.74 11.55
CA ALA A 90 -6.89 -7.32 10.49
C ALA A 90 -8.18 -8.14 10.45
N ARG A 91 -8.13 -9.45 10.74
CA ARG A 91 -9.32 -10.32 10.81
C ARG A 91 -10.18 -10.06 12.04
N GLU A 92 -9.55 -9.78 13.18
CA GLU A 92 -10.21 -9.61 14.48
C GLU A 92 -10.71 -8.17 14.70
N ALA A 93 -10.17 -7.18 13.96
CA ALA A 93 -10.53 -5.78 14.11
C ALA A 93 -12.05 -5.58 13.96
N ALA A 94 -12.63 -4.89 14.95
CA ALA A 94 -14.05 -4.59 15.05
C ALA A 94 -14.29 -3.10 15.32
N VAL A 95 -15.50 -2.63 15.01
CA VAL A 95 -15.93 -1.26 15.33
C VAL A 95 -15.87 -1.07 16.84
N GLY A 96 -15.24 0.03 17.27
CA GLY A 96 -15.01 0.35 18.69
C GLY A 96 -13.60 0.02 19.18
N ASP A 97 -12.79 -0.75 18.42
CA ASP A 97 -11.43 -1.07 18.82
C ASP A 97 -10.51 0.16 18.80
N GLU A 98 -9.70 0.34 19.87
CA GLU A 98 -8.62 1.33 19.88
C GLU A 98 -7.46 0.86 18.98
N VAL A 99 -7.02 1.74 18.10
CA VAL A 99 -5.85 1.54 17.24
C VAL A 99 -4.77 2.55 17.60
N ARG A 100 -3.53 2.06 17.74
CA ARG A 100 -2.34 2.91 17.92
C ARG A 100 -1.47 2.81 16.68
N LEU A 101 -1.13 3.95 16.12
CA LEU A 101 -0.35 4.04 14.90
C LEU A 101 0.68 5.16 14.94
N GLY A 102 1.76 4.96 14.20
CA GLY A 102 2.76 6.01 13.98
C GLY A 102 2.23 7.09 13.04
N LYS A 103 2.93 8.22 12.98
CA LYS A 103 2.66 9.23 11.95
C LYS A 103 2.85 8.65 10.55
N PRO A 104 2.14 9.18 9.55
CA PRO A 104 2.38 8.84 8.14
C PRO A 104 3.85 9.05 7.78
N GLU A 105 4.45 8.09 7.10
CA GLU A 105 5.87 8.09 6.77
C GLU A 105 6.16 7.44 5.41
N GLY A 106 7.41 7.58 4.95
CA GLY A 106 7.92 6.94 3.75
C GLY A 106 8.06 7.89 2.57
N SER A 107 9.00 7.54 1.67
CA SER A 107 9.34 8.31 0.48
C SER A 107 8.76 7.74 -0.83
N PHE A 108 8.00 6.66 -0.73
CA PHE A 108 7.27 6.07 -1.87
C PHE A 108 5.96 6.83 -2.08
N THR A 109 6.08 8.06 -2.58
CA THR A 109 4.96 9.01 -2.70
C THR A 109 4.77 9.46 -4.14
N LEU A 110 3.55 9.88 -4.45
CA LEU A 110 3.20 10.44 -5.75
C LEU A 110 4.08 11.66 -6.06
N ARG A 111 4.55 11.74 -7.31
CA ARG A 111 5.18 12.91 -7.91
C ARG A 111 4.21 13.49 -8.95
N PRO A 112 3.32 14.41 -8.56
CA PRO A 112 2.17 14.81 -9.38
C PRO A 112 2.56 15.46 -10.70
N ASP A 113 3.72 16.12 -10.74
CA ASP A 113 4.20 16.89 -11.92
C ASP A 113 4.83 16.01 -13.01
N ALA A 114 4.87 14.68 -12.83
CA ALA A 114 5.41 13.79 -13.85
C ALA A 114 4.49 13.71 -15.08
N ALA A 115 5.09 13.75 -16.26
CA ALA A 115 4.38 13.72 -17.54
C ALA A 115 3.66 12.36 -17.80
N HIS A 116 4.12 11.28 -17.13
CA HIS A 116 3.56 9.94 -17.25
C HIS A 116 3.79 9.17 -15.95
N HIS A 117 2.76 8.47 -15.47
CA HIS A 117 2.80 7.65 -14.27
C HIS A 117 2.63 6.18 -14.63
N VAL A 118 3.61 5.34 -14.28
CA VAL A 118 3.59 3.90 -14.53
C VAL A 118 3.48 3.17 -13.19
N PHE A 119 2.46 2.34 -13.02
CA PHE A 119 2.22 1.58 -11.78
C PHE A 119 2.39 0.09 -12.04
N VAL A 120 3.30 -0.55 -11.30
CA VAL A 120 3.56 -1.99 -11.44
C VAL A 120 3.65 -2.64 -10.07
N GLY A 121 2.82 -3.63 -9.82
CA GLY A 121 2.84 -4.34 -8.53
C GLY A 121 1.77 -5.42 -8.41
N ASP A 122 1.69 -5.99 -7.22
CA ASP A 122 0.66 -6.95 -6.85
C ASP A 122 -0.51 -6.30 -6.09
N GLU A 123 -1.48 -7.10 -5.64
CA GLU A 123 -2.64 -6.62 -4.90
C GLU A 123 -2.27 -5.85 -3.61
N THR A 124 -1.11 -6.11 -2.98
CA THR A 124 -0.66 -5.35 -1.80
C THR A 124 -0.22 -3.95 -2.17
N ALA A 125 0.38 -3.79 -3.36
CA ALA A 125 0.79 -2.51 -3.90
C ALA A 125 -0.39 -1.65 -4.34
N SER A 126 -1.49 -2.28 -4.77
CA SER A 126 -2.68 -1.57 -5.27
C SER A 126 -3.31 -0.65 -4.22
N VAL A 127 -3.04 -0.86 -2.92
CA VAL A 127 -3.47 0.04 -1.84
C VAL A 127 -2.76 1.40 -1.94
N ALA A 128 -1.42 1.40 -2.02
CA ALA A 128 -0.65 2.64 -2.20
C ALA A 128 -0.96 3.30 -3.55
N PHE A 129 -1.10 2.49 -4.60
CA PHE A 129 -1.48 2.97 -5.95
C PHE A 129 -2.85 3.63 -5.94
N GLY A 130 -3.83 3.11 -5.18
CA GLY A 130 -5.16 3.70 -5.07
C GLY A 130 -5.12 5.12 -4.52
N ALA A 131 -4.36 5.36 -3.47
CA ALA A 131 -4.16 6.70 -2.92
C ALA A 131 -3.48 7.65 -3.93
N MET A 132 -2.45 7.16 -4.64
CA MET A 132 -1.75 7.95 -5.65
C MET A 132 -2.63 8.26 -6.86
N LEU A 133 -3.33 7.25 -7.38
CA LEU A 133 -4.22 7.40 -8.54
C LEU A 133 -5.41 8.32 -8.26
N ALA A 134 -5.98 8.24 -7.06
CA ALA A 134 -7.06 9.12 -6.64
C ALA A 134 -6.64 10.60 -6.52
N ALA A 135 -5.34 10.87 -6.35
CA ALA A 135 -4.80 12.22 -6.28
C ALA A 135 -4.39 12.79 -7.66
N LEU A 136 -4.43 11.97 -8.72
CA LEU A 136 -4.10 12.41 -10.07
C LEU A 136 -5.33 13.04 -10.76
N PRO A 137 -5.15 14.14 -11.51
CA PRO A 137 -6.21 14.68 -12.38
C PRO A 137 -6.66 13.65 -13.44
N ASP A 138 -7.91 13.74 -13.88
CA ASP A 138 -8.53 12.83 -14.87
C ASP A 138 -7.74 12.72 -16.19
N GLY A 139 -7.12 13.80 -16.62
CA GLY A 139 -6.29 13.87 -17.85
C GLY A 139 -4.90 13.26 -17.73
N SER A 140 -4.47 12.81 -16.55
CA SER A 140 -3.13 12.28 -16.33
C SER A 140 -2.82 11.07 -17.20
N ARG A 141 -1.62 11.02 -17.75
CA ARG A 141 -1.14 9.87 -18.50
C ARG A 141 -0.73 8.77 -17.53
N VAL A 142 -1.52 7.70 -17.49
CA VAL A 142 -1.32 6.54 -16.61
C VAL A 142 -1.18 5.28 -17.45
N SER A 143 -0.30 4.37 -17.08
CA SER A 143 -0.24 2.99 -17.56
C SER A 143 0.35 2.08 -16.47
N GLY A 144 0.37 0.78 -16.69
CA GLY A 144 0.99 -0.16 -15.77
C GLY A 144 0.32 -1.52 -15.76
N CYS A 145 0.82 -2.39 -14.90
CA CYS A 145 0.32 -3.73 -14.70
C CYS A 145 0.12 -4.02 -13.21
N VAL A 146 -1.03 -4.52 -12.82
CA VAL A 146 -1.33 -4.92 -11.44
C VAL A 146 -1.71 -6.39 -11.41
N GLU A 147 -0.93 -7.18 -10.67
CA GLU A 147 -1.21 -8.60 -10.47
C GLU A 147 -2.20 -8.80 -9.31
N THR A 148 -3.21 -9.65 -9.52
CA THR A 148 -4.16 -10.07 -8.50
C THR A 148 -4.32 -11.58 -8.49
N GLY A 149 -4.74 -12.16 -7.36
CA GLY A 149 -5.03 -13.59 -7.27
C GLY A 149 -6.22 -13.99 -8.14
N THR A 150 -7.29 -13.21 -8.10
CA THR A 150 -8.51 -13.39 -8.89
C THR A 150 -9.02 -12.04 -9.39
N ALA A 151 -10.01 -12.04 -10.28
CA ALA A 151 -10.65 -10.81 -10.73
C ALA A 151 -11.39 -10.09 -9.58
N ASP A 152 -11.92 -10.83 -8.61
CA ASP A 152 -12.67 -10.30 -7.45
C ASP A 152 -11.74 -9.67 -6.38
N ASP A 153 -10.41 -9.80 -6.56
CA ASP A 153 -9.42 -9.16 -5.71
C ASP A 153 -9.01 -7.77 -6.20
N ARG A 154 -9.52 -7.32 -7.35
CA ARG A 154 -9.19 -6.01 -7.91
C ARG A 154 -9.79 -4.90 -7.07
N LEU A 155 -8.94 -4.01 -6.56
CA LEU A 155 -9.41 -2.79 -5.90
C LEU A 155 -10.05 -1.83 -6.92
N PRO A 156 -11.08 -1.05 -6.51
CA PRO A 156 -11.69 -0.03 -7.37
C PRO A 156 -10.75 1.20 -7.44
N LEU A 157 -9.76 1.13 -8.31
CA LEU A 157 -8.78 2.20 -8.51
C LEU A 157 -9.33 3.27 -9.44
N ALA A 158 -9.03 4.55 -9.15
CA ALA A 158 -9.13 5.60 -10.15
C ALA A 158 -8.22 5.25 -11.32
N HIS A 159 -8.58 5.66 -12.54
CA HIS A 159 -7.84 5.34 -13.77
C HIS A 159 -7.65 3.83 -14.06
N ALA A 160 -8.43 2.93 -13.42
CA ALA A 160 -8.27 1.47 -13.56
C ALA A 160 -8.31 0.98 -15.02
N GLY A 161 -9.08 1.63 -15.90
CA GLY A 161 -9.14 1.30 -17.33
C GLY A 161 -7.86 1.59 -18.12
N ARG A 162 -6.84 2.18 -17.48
CA ARG A 162 -5.52 2.44 -18.06
C ARG A 162 -4.43 1.50 -17.50
N LEU A 163 -4.83 0.52 -16.67
CA LEU A 163 -3.96 -0.48 -16.07
C LEU A 163 -4.31 -1.87 -16.63
N ASP A 164 -3.30 -2.63 -16.97
CA ASP A 164 -3.45 -4.03 -17.32
C ASP A 164 -3.53 -4.87 -16.03
N TRP A 165 -4.63 -5.59 -15.87
CA TRP A 165 -4.80 -6.52 -14.77
C TRP A 165 -4.31 -7.90 -15.14
N VAL A 166 -3.32 -8.40 -14.41
CA VAL A 166 -2.68 -9.70 -14.62
C VAL A 166 -3.16 -10.66 -13.53
N LEU A 167 -3.63 -11.83 -13.94
CA LEU A 167 -3.96 -12.89 -12.96
C LEU A 167 -2.68 -13.64 -12.59
N ARG A 168 -2.49 -13.85 -11.30
CA ARG A 168 -1.34 -14.58 -10.76
C ARG A 168 -1.24 -15.97 -11.40
N GLY A 169 -0.03 -16.34 -11.80
CA GLY A 169 0.23 -17.62 -12.47
C GLY A 169 -0.03 -17.63 -13.98
N THR A 170 -0.51 -16.54 -14.59
CA THR A 170 -0.68 -16.46 -16.05
C THR A 170 0.56 -15.91 -16.74
N VAL A 171 0.89 -14.66 -16.48
CA VAL A 171 2.07 -13.98 -17.02
C VAL A 171 2.84 -13.33 -15.86
N PRO A 172 4.14 -13.58 -15.72
CA PRO A 172 4.94 -12.89 -14.72
C PRO A 172 4.94 -11.37 -14.93
N LEU A 173 4.83 -10.58 -13.86
CA LEU A 173 4.82 -9.09 -13.94
C LEU A 173 5.99 -8.52 -14.75
N PRO A 174 7.25 -9.00 -14.63
CA PRO A 174 8.35 -8.51 -15.47
C PRO A 174 8.10 -8.69 -16.96
N GLU A 175 7.48 -9.80 -17.36
CA GLU A 175 7.13 -10.07 -18.76
C GLU A 175 5.97 -9.18 -19.21
N ALA A 176 4.93 -9.00 -18.38
CA ALA A 176 3.81 -8.10 -18.67
C ALA A 176 4.30 -6.65 -18.87
N VAL A 177 5.22 -6.17 -18.03
CA VAL A 177 5.86 -4.86 -18.18
C VAL A 177 6.69 -4.77 -19.47
N GLY A 178 7.43 -5.83 -19.81
CA GLY A 178 8.17 -5.89 -21.06
C GLY A 178 7.27 -5.79 -22.29
N ARG A 179 6.09 -6.41 -22.27
CA ARG A 179 5.07 -6.33 -23.33
C ARG A 179 4.41 -4.95 -23.39
N LEU A 180 4.11 -4.34 -22.23
CA LEU A 180 3.58 -2.98 -22.16
C LEU A 180 4.57 -1.95 -22.68
N ALA A 181 5.87 -2.23 -22.57
CA ALA A 181 6.99 -1.39 -22.99
C ALA A 181 6.80 0.11 -22.70
N PRO A 182 6.58 0.49 -21.43
CA PRO A 182 6.30 1.89 -21.08
C PRO A 182 7.49 2.77 -21.45
N ALA A 183 7.23 3.80 -22.25
CA ALA A 183 8.26 4.72 -22.70
C ALA A 183 8.89 5.49 -21.52
N PRO A 184 10.23 5.67 -21.48
CA PRO A 184 10.88 6.54 -20.50
C PRO A 184 10.35 7.97 -20.54
N GLY A 185 10.64 8.76 -19.49
CA GLY A 185 10.27 10.18 -19.42
C GLY A 185 9.12 10.45 -18.44
N GLY A 186 8.70 9.42 -17.68
CA GLY A 186 7.75 9.55 -16.57
C GLY A 186 8.34 9.08 -15.25
N ILE A 187 7.47 8.73 -14.31
CA ILE A 187 7.81 8.08 -13.03
C ILE A 187 7.17 6.70 -12.99
N ALA A 188 7.95 5.68 -12.66
CA ALA A 188 7.47 4.33 -12.41
C ALA A 188 7.43 4.06 -10.91
N TYR A 189 6.28 3.58 -10.42
CA TYR A 189 6.04 3.13 -9.05
C TYR A 189 5.96 1.62 -9.06
N VAL A 190 6.96 0.96 -8.47
CA VAL A 190 7.07 -0.51 -8.49
C VAL A 190 7.05 -1.02 -7.06
N ALA A 191 6.02 -1.78 -6.68
CA ALA A 191 5.88 -2.27 -5.31
C ALA A 191 5.24 -3.68 -5.25
N GLY A 192 5.36 -4.35 -4.09
CA GLY A 192 4.83 -5.68 -3.84
C GLY A 192 5.90 -6.68 -3.43
N GLU A 193 5.89 -7.90 -4.00
CA GLU A 193 6.87 -8.95 -3.69
C GLU A 193 8.30 -8.52 -4.07
N ALA A 194 9.24 -8.75 -3.15
CA ALA A 194 10.60 -8.20 -3.23
C ALA A 194 11.39 -8.63 -4.47
N ARG A 195 11.30 -9.90 -4.88
CA ARG A 195 12.03 -10.42 -6.06
C ARG A 195 11.41 -9.89 -7.35
N THR A 196 10.07 -9.84 -7.38
CA THR A 196 9.31 -9.27 -8.52
C THR A 196 9.63 -7.80 -8.70
N VAL A 197 9.68 -7.02 -7.61
CA VAL A 197 10.08 -5.60 -7.64
C VAL A 197 11.47 -5.43 -8.27
N GLN A 198 12.45 -6.26 -7.87
CA GLN A 198 13.80 -6.22 -8.44
C GLN A 198 13.81 -6.59 -9.93
N ALA A 199 13.09 -7.63 -10.33
CA ALA A 199 13.02 -8.07 -11.72
C ALA A 199 12.37 -7.00 -12.62
N VAL A 200 11.25 -6.40 -12.20
CA VAL A 200 10.60 -5.28 -12.91
C VAL A 200 11.53 -4.07 -13.04
N ARG A 201 12.25 -3.75 -11.96
CA ARG A 201 13.25 -2.66 -11.99
C ARG A 201 14.34 -2.92 -13.04
N HIS A 202 14.79 -4.16 -13.22
CA HIS A 202 15.77 -4.50 -14.27
C HIS A 202 15.15 -4.30 -15.66
N VAL A 203 13.94 -4.80 -15.89
CA VAL A 203 13.25 -4.61 -17.19
C VAL A 203 13.13 -3.12 -17.55
N LEU A 204 12.72 -2.27 -16.60
CA LEU A 204 12.61 -0.85 -16.85
C LEU A 204 13.98 -0.19 -17.14
N ARG A 205 15.02 -0.57 -16.41
CA ARG A 205 16.38 -0.08 -16.68
C ARG A 205 16.89 -0.46 -18.06
N ASP A 206 16.67 -1.71 -18.46
CA ASP A 206 17.07 -2.22 -19.77
C ASP A 206 16.30 -1.51 -20.91
N ALA A 207 15.06 -1.05 -20.60
CA ALA A 207 14.25 -0.20 -21.47
C ALA A 207 14.65 1.31 -21.43
N GLY A 208 15.74 1.67 -20.77
CA GLY A 208 16.29 3.04 -20.75
C GLY A 208 15.71 3.96 -19.67
N TRP A 209 15.03 3.44 -18.65
CA TRP A 209 14.53 4.25 -17.53
C TRP A 209 15.67 4.69 -16.60
N ASP A 210 15.72 5.98 -16.29
CA ASP A 210 16.63 6.51 -15.28
C ASP A 210 16.32 5.93 -13.88
N ARG A 211 17.37 5.65 -13.11
CA ARG A 211 17.25 5.10 -11.75
C ARG A 211 16.38 5.96 -10.83
N ARG A 212 16.42 7.28 -10.96
CA ARG A 212 15.66 8.22 -10.12
C ARG A 212 14.18 8.28 -10.52
N SER A 213 13.87 7.85 -11.71
CA SER A 213 12.50 7.76 -12.24
C SER A 213 11.80 6.43 -11.93
N VAL A 214 12.50 5.48 -11.32
CA VAL A 214 11.93 4.19 -10.90
C VAL A 214 11.94 4.12 -9.38
N LEU A 215 10.82 4.46 -8.76
CA LEU A 215 10.60 4.32 -7.32
C LEU A 215 10.23 2.87 -7.01
N THR A 216 10.96 2.24 -6.11
CA THR A 216 10.71 0.84 -5.74
C THR A 216 10.41 0.70 -4.26
N LYS A 217 9.44 -0.15 -3.91
CA LYS A 217 9.13 -0.47 -2.53
C LYS A 217 8.71 -1.93 -2.37
N PRO A 218 9.58 -2.81 -1.87
CA PRO A 218 9.17 -4.14 -1.44
C PRO A 218 8.22 -4.05 -0.24
N PHE A 219 7.09 -4.75 -0.30
CA PHE A 219 6.13 -4.83 0.80
C PHE A 219 6.22 -6.16 1.54
N TRP A 220 6.57 -7.23 0.82
CA TRP A 220 6.67 -8.56 1.38
C TRP A 220 7.68 -9.43 0.63
N ALA A 221 8.09 -10.53 1.26
CA ALA A 221 8.86 -11.58 0.63
C ALA A 221 8.45 -12.94 1.21
N PRO A 222 8.43 -14.01 0.41
CA PRO A 222 8.12 -15.35 0.89
C PRO A 222 9.02 -15.76 2.07
N GLY A 223 8.42 -16.29 3.13
CA GLY A 223 9.13 -16.76 4.31
C GLY A 223 9.68 -15.67 5.25
N LYS A 224 9.52 -14.38 4.94
CA LYS A 224 9.90 -13.28 5.84
C LYS A 224 8.70 -12.72 6.58
N ARG A 225 8.91 -12.38 7.87
CA ARG A 225 7.88 -11.75 8.71
C ARG A 225 8.17 -10.25 8.81
N GLY A 226 7.59 -9.48 7.89
CA GLY A 226 7.83 -8.04 7.74
C GLY A 226 9.09 -7.74 6.93
N LEU A 227 9.03 -6.72 6.11
CA LEU A 227 10.18 -6.05 5.48
C LEU A 227 10.23 -4.66 6.12
N GLU A 228 11.07 -4.50 7.12
CA GLU A 228 11.40 -3.21 7.74
C GLU A 228 12.70 -2.66 7.16
#